data_5af149f7b23d3368d9f45c489270858f
#
_entry.id   5af149f7b23d3368d9f45c489270858f
#
_cell.length_a   1.000
_cell.length_b   1.000
_cell.length_c   1.000
_cell.angle_alpha   90.00
_cell.angle_beta   90.00
_cell.angle_gamma   90.00
#
_symmetry.space_group_name_H-M   'P 1'
#
loop_
_entity.id
_entity.type
_entity.pdbx_description
1 polymer ?
#
loop_
_entity_poly.entity_id
_entity_poly.type
_entity_poly.pdbx_seq_one_letter_code
_entity_poly.pdbx_strand_id
1 'polypeptide(L)'
;MSSSKKFKELIDEIGIDVIDTTTKENFINCLKNTFGAYKLSEDTNFLNEICLKDWISGEIEYENNKYFKVDNQWYAYRDSLDNTINDRFSEMNFVSIEPSNLLKDWNLNDYPNEGQFNESHIHEKGFIVTDRTYMNNIEVADLIKITNDEILFYHVKKGLGQDMRVLSSQIINASRYLKSAIDELNHESLKKYYNSIIKKHYNDDLILGVDYEGNNISYTEEEFISVLKSTKKKSFVFVYASNSNLTINSEIMGTNSRIAKLALLYTLRDMKRTDFELKIQRINLVN
;
A
#
# COMPACT_ATOMS: atom_id res chain seq x y z
N MET A 1 5.02 -11.94 -6.72
CA MET A 1 4.07 -11.63 -7.82
C MET A 1 4.73 -10.73 -8.82
N SER A 2 4.77 -11.12 -10.10
CA SER A 2 5.32 -10.28 -11.15
C SER A 2 4.56 -8.97 -11.24
N SER A 3 5.30 -7.90 -11.47
CA SER A 3 4.81 -6.57 -11.78
C SER A 3 3.53 -6.62 -12.61
N SER A 4 2.54 -5.82 -12.25
CA SER A 4 1.39 -5.57 -13.12
C SER A 4 1.92 -5.16 -14.48
N LYS A 5 1.80 -6.04 -15.48
CA LYS A 5 2.11 -5.66 -16.85
C LYS A 5 1.28 -4.43 -17.15
N LYS A 6 1.91 -3.41 -17.70
CA LYS A 6 1.19 -2.22 -18.13
C LYS A 6 0.09 -2.66 -19.08
N PHE A 7 -1.06 -2.05 -19.04
CA PHE A 7 -2.21 -2.36 -19.90
C PHE A 7 -1.82 -2.50 -21.39
N LYS A 8 -0.86 -1.68 -21.85
CA LYS A 8 -0.31 -1.75 -23.19
C LYS A 8 0.41 -3.09 -23.47
N GLU A 9 1.22 -3.58 -22.54
CA GLU A 9 1.93 -4.86 -22.66
C GLU A 9 0.96 -6.05 -22.67
N LEU A 10 -0.14 -5.93 -21.91
CA LEU A 10 -1.20 -6.93 -21.90
C LEU A 10 -1.94 -6.96 -23.25
N ILE A 11 -2.20 -5.80 -23.83
CA ILE A 11 -2.81 -5.66 -25.16
C ILE A 11 -1.91 -6.22 -26.25
N ASP A 12 -0.62 -5.90 -26.20
CA ASP A 12 0.37 -6.37 -27.18
C ASP A 12 0.56 -7.90 -27.07
N GLU A 13 0.48 -8.49 -25.88
CA GLU A 13 0.59 -9.95 -25.65
C GLU A 13 -0.65 -10.73 -26.09
N ILE A 14 -1.83 -10.16 -25.93
CA ILE A 14 -3.10 -10.78 -26.35
C ILE A 14 -3.24 -10.74 -27.90
N GLY A 15 -2.32 -10.04 -28.58
CA GLY A 15 -2.35 -9.93 -30.05
C GLY A 15 -3.60 -9.18 -30.51
N ILE A 16 -3.96 -8.12 -29.82
CA ILE A 16 -5.12 -7.30 -30.16
C ILE A 16 -4.80 -6.38 -31.36
N ASP A 17 -4.36 -6.95 -32.43
CA ASP A 17 -4.54 -6.35 -33.76
C ASP A 17 -6.01 -6.29 -34.19
N VAL A 18 -6.91 -6.73 -33.32
CA VAL A 18 -8.33 -7.03 -33.59
C VAL A 18 -9.29 -6.34 -32.65
N ILE A 19 -8.86 -5.37 -31.83
CA ILE A 19 -9.89 -4.54 -31.18
C ILE A 19 -10.46 -3.64 -32.26
N ASP A 20 -11.59 -4.04 -32.77
CA ASP A 20 -12.41 -3.15 -33.59
C ASP A 20 -12.90 -2.00 -32.73
N THR A 21 -12.12 -0.91 -32.69
CA THR A 21 -12.45 0.32 -31.99
C THR A 21 -13.34 1.23 -32.81
N THR A 22 -13.80 0.78 -33.98
CA THR A 22 -14.58 1.60 -34.89
C THR A 22 -15.93 1.98 -34.34
N THR A 23 -16.46 1.18 -33.39
CA THR A 23 -17.66 1.54 -32.68
C THR A 23 -17.52 1.22 -31.17
N LYS A 24 -18.18 2.02 -30.32
CA LYS A 24 -18.26 1.79 -28.88
C LYS A 24 -18.78 0.37 -28.55
N GLU A 25 -19.73 -0.11 -29.31
CA GLU A 25 -20.36 -1.40 -29.12
C GLU A 25 -19.40 -2.56 -29.41
N ASN A 26 -18.65 -2.48 -30.49
CA ASN A 26 -17.63 -3.44 -30.87
C ASN A 26 -16.50 -3.49 -29.83
N PHE A 27 -16.04 -2.34 -29.35
CA PHE A 27 -15.04 -2.26 -28.28
C PHE A 27 -15.54 -2.92 -27.00
N ILE A 28 -16.77 -2.62 -26.56
CA ILE A 28 -17.36 -3.21 -25.35
C ILE A 28 -17.53 -4.73 -25.51
N ASN A 29 -17.96 -5.20 -26.68
CA ASN A 29 -18.13 -6.62 -26.95
C ASN A 29 -16.77 -7.35 -26.98
N CYS A 30 -15.74 -6.73 -27.53
CA CYS A 30 -14.38 -7.26 -27.48
C CYS A 30 -13.90 -7.41 -26.02
N LEU A 31 -14.05 -6.39 -25.19
CA LEU A 31 -13.68 -6.44 -23.77
C LEU A 31 -14.45 -7.50 -22.98
N LYS A 32 -15.72 -7.76 -23.33
CA LYS A 32 -16.55 -8.78 -22.69
C LYS A 32 -16.15 -10.21 -23.09
N ASN A 33 -15.70 -10.40 -24.31
CA ASN A 33 -15.42 -11.71 -24.89
C ASN A 33 -13.95 -12.11 -24.85
N THR A 34 -13.05 -11.19 -24.48
CA THR A 34 -11.64 -11.49 -24.34
C THR A 34 -11.34 -11.93 -22.93
N PHE A 35 -10.83 -13.14 -22.77
CA PHE A 35 -10.45 -13.74 -21.51
C PHE A 35 -8.94 -13.83 -21.38
N GLY A 36 -8.41 -13.43 -20.26
CA GLY A 36 -7.01 -13.66 -19.90
C GLY A 36 -6.89 -14.91 -19.04
N ALA A 37 -6.01 -15.83 -19.38
CA ALA A 37 -5.65 -16.95 -18.55
C ALA A 37 -4.62 -16.50 -17.49
N TYR A 38 -4.90 -16.75 -16.23
CA TYR A 38 -4.01 -16.39 -15.13
C TYR A 38 -3.53 -17.63 -14.41
N LYS A 39 -2.21 -17.87 -14.42
CA LYS A 39 -1.60 -18.94 -13.64
C LYS A 39 -1.27 -18.43 -12.24
N LEU A 40 -2.02 -18.85 -11.24
CA LEU A 40 -1.89 -18.38 -9.85
C LEU A 40 -0.64 -18.88 -9.13
N SER A 41 -0.12 -20.07 -9.50
CA SER A 41 1.17 -20.58 -9.05
C SER A 41 1.61 -21.73 -9.93
N GLU A 42 2.89 -22.13 -9.87
CA GLU A 42 3.42 -23.29 -10.61
C GLU A 42 2.83 -24.62 -10.11
N ASP A 43 2.30 -24.65 -8.88
CA ASP A 43 1.80 -25.88 -8.23
C ASP A 43 0.29 -26.07 -8.32
N THR A 44 -0.46 -25.12 -8.89
CA THR A 44 -1.91 -25.25 -9.02
C THR A 44 -2.34 -25.34 -10.48
N ASN A 45 -2.99 -26.43 -10.82
CA ASN A 45 -3.63 -26.65 -12.14
C ASN A 45 -4.91 -25.81 -12.35
N PHE A 46 -5.12 -24.77 -11.56
CA PHE A 46 -6.27 -23.90 -11.71
C PHE A 46 -5.93 -22.70 -12.58
N LEU A 47 -6.41 -22.72 -13.80
CA LEU A 47 -6.52 -21.56 -14.67
C LEU A 47 -7.83 -20.85 -14.32
N ASN A 48 -7.74 -19.68 -13.70
CA ASN A 48 -8.90 -18.79 -13.60
C ASN A 48 -8.98 -17.93 -14.85
N GLU A 49 -9.97 -18.20 -15.66
CA GLU A 49 -10.33 -17.33 -16.78
C GLU A 49 -11.10 -16.12 -16.25
N ILE A 50 -10.49 -14.94 -16.34
CA ILE A 50 -11.12 -13.69 -15.94
C ILE A 50 -11.34 -12.84 -17.18
N CYS A 51 -12.55 -12.35 -17.37
CA CYS A 51 -12.88 -11.48 -18.48
C CYS A 51 -12.05 -10.18 -18.41
N LEU A 52 -11.50 -9.73 -19.54
CA LEU A 52 -10.66 -8.54 -19.59
C LEU A 52 -11.38 -7.30 -19.01
N LYS A 53 -12.69 -7.19 -19.19
CA LYS A 53 -13.49 -6.11 -18.58
C LYS A 53 -13.38 -6.03 -17.06
N ASP A 54 -13.12 -7.18 -16.39
CA ASP A 54 -13.07 -7.27 -14.92
C ASP A 54 -11.73 -6.76 -14.37
N TRP A 55 -10.72 -6.70 -15.23
CA TRP A 55 -9.38 -6.18 -14.92
C TRP A 55 -9.29 -4.66 -15.08
N ILE A 56 -10.22 -4.07 -15.85
CA ILE A 56 -10.20 -2.63 -16.06
C ILE A 56 -10.76 -1.94 -14.83
N SER A 57 -9.93 -1.13 -14.21
CA SER A 57 -10.36 -0.17 -13.18
C SER A 57 -9.81 1.20 -13.57
N GLY A 58 -10.54 2.26 -13.32
CA GLY A 58 -10.06 3.59 -13.64
C GLY A 58 -11.16 4.64 -13.62
N GLU A 59 -10.74 5.83 -13.94
CA GLU A 59 -11.59 7.01 -14.14
C GLU A 59 -11.54 7.40 -15.61
N ILE A 60 -12.69 7.76 -16.17
CA ILE A 60 -12.80 8.29 -17.52
C ILE A 60 -13.67 9.54 -17.51
N GLU A 61 -13.38 10.45 -18.43
CA GLU A 61 -14.23 11.59 -18.75
C GLU A 61 -14.87 11.36 -20.13
N TYR A 62 -16.19 11.44 -20.19
CA TYR A 62 -16.95 11.26 -21.42
C TYR A 62 -18.12 12.25 -21.46
N GLU A 63 -18.23 13.01 -22.52
CA GLU A 63 -19.27 14.05 -22.71
C GLU A 63 -19.38 15.00 -21.50
N ASN A 64 -18.26 15.50 -21.01
CA ASN A 64 -18.14 16.36 -19.81
C ASN A 64 -18.64 15.71 -18.50
N ASN A 65 -18.93 14.42 -18.51
CA ASN A 65 -19.25 13.66 -17.32
C ASN A 65 -18.05 12.79 -16.94
N LYS A 66 -17.83 12.65 -15.65
CA LYS A 66 -16.79 11.80 -15.10
C LYS A 66 -17.39 10.50 -14.58
N TYR A 67 -16.73 9.40 -14.90
CA TYR A 67 -17.14 8.06 -14.52
C TYR A 67 -15.97 7.33 -13.87
N PHE A 68 -16.27 6.47 -12.93
CA PHE A 68 -15.29 5.58 -12.34
C PHE A 68 -15.82 4.15 -12.28
N LYS A 69 -14.91 3.18 -12.37
CA LYS A 69 -15.24 1.77 -12.32
C LYS A 69 -14.80 1.15 -11.00
N VAL A 70 -15.76 0.57 -10.28
CA VAL A 70 -15.54 -0.18 -9.03
C VAL A 70 -16.37 -1.46 -9.12
N ASP A 71 -15.79 -2.58 -8.71
CA ASP A 71 -16.44 -3.89 -8.69
C ASP A 71 -17.17 -4.22 -10.00
N ASN A 72 -16.48 -3.94 -11.10
CA ASN A 72 -16.96 -4.18 -12.45
C ASN A 72 -18.16 -3.33 -12.91
N GLN A 73 -18.57 -2.33 -12.12
CA GLN A 73 -19.65 -1.41 -12.45
C GLN A 73 -19.12 0.01 -12.68
N TRP A 74 -19.70 0.70 -13.67
CA TRP A 74 -19.43 2.09 -13.95
C TRP A 74 -20.44 2.98 -13.21
N TYR A 75 -19.91 3.95 -12.51
CA TYR A 75 -20.67 4.94 -11.77
C TYR A 75 -20.45 6.32 -12.36
N ALA A 76 -21.54 7.02 -12.64
CA ALA A 76 -21.48 8.41 -13.03
C ALA A 76 -21.15 9.27 -11.82
N TYR A 77 -20.27 10.22 -12.03
CA TYR A 77 -19.86 11.15 -11.01
C TYR A 77 -20.82 12.34 -10.96
N ARG A 78 -21.36 12.63 -9.80
CA ARG A 78 -22.13 13.85 -9.58
C ARG A 78 -21.26 14.85 -8.82
N ASP A 79 -21.35 16.15 -9.16
CA ASP A 79 -20.61 17.21 -8.47
C ASP A 79 -20.88 17.23 -6.96
N SER A 80 -22.05 16.80 -6.53
CA SER A 80 -22.40 16.64 -5.12
C SER A 80 -21.51 15.64 -4.38
N LEU A 81 -20.91 14.66 -5.08
CA LEU A 81 -20.02 13.68 -4.46
C LEU A 81 -18.64 14.30 -4.19
N ASP A 82 -18.13 15.16 -5.07
CA ASP A 82 -16.88 15.90 -4.82
C ASP A 82 -16.99 16.76 -3.57
N ASN A 83 -18.12 17.49 -3.44
CA ASN A 83 -18.36 18.30 -2.25
C ASN A 83 -18.44 17.41 -1.00
N THR A 84 -19.18 16.31 -1.06
CA THR A 84 -19.28 15.36 0.07
C THR A 84 -17.93 14.76 0.44
N ILE A 85 -17.09 14.39 -0.54
CA ILE A 85 -15.74 13.87 -0.28
C ILE A 85 -14.88 14.96 0.36
N ASN A 86 -14.91 16.17 -0.19
CA ASN A 86 -14.13 17.28 0.31
C ASN A 86 -14.57 17.70 1.72
N ASP A 87 -15.87 17.75 1.99
CA ASP A 87 -16.41 18.04 3.31
C ASP A 87 -15.94 17.00 4.33
N ARG A 88 -16.04 15.70 3.98
CA ARG A 88 -15.53 14.63 4.85
C ARG A 88 -14.02 14.68 5.07
N PHE A 89 -13.26 15.08 4.07
CA PHE A 89 -11.82 15.29 4.24
C PHE A 89 -11.49 16.47 5.14
N SER A 90 -12.23 17.58 5.01
CA SER A 90 -12.04 18.77 5.87
C SER A 90 -12.35 18.47 7.35
N GLU A 91 -13.28 17.54 7.61
CA GLU A 91 -13.60 17.06 8.96
C GLU A 91 -12.55 16.09 9.52
N MET A 92 -11.67 15.56 8.68
CA MET A 92 -10.65 14.59 9.10
C MET A 92 -9.38 15.29 9.57
N ASN A 93 -9.14 15.22 10.86
CA ASN A 93 -7.84 15.54 11.40
C ASN A 93 -6.92 14.34 11.19
N PHE A 94 -6.00 14.43 10.23
CA PHE A 94 -4.93 13.44 10.12
C PHE A 94 -4.01 13.58 11.31
N VAL A 95 -3.69 12.44 11.94
CA VAL A 95 -2.72 12.43 13.01
C VAL A 95 -1.34 12.71 12.41
N SER A 96 -0.69 13.75 12.86
CA SER A 96 0.67 14.10 12.44
C SER A 96 1.67 13.10 13.03
N ILE A 97 2.74 12.88 12.30
CA ILE A 97 3.88 12.09 12.77
C ILE A 97 4.85 13.01 13.50
N GLU A 98 5.35 12.58 14.64
CA GLU A 98 6.38 13.29 15.37
C GLU A 98 7.65 13.43 14.51
N PRO A 99 8.36 14.56 14.57
CA PRO A 99 9.55 14.81 13.74
C PRO A 99 10.62 13.71 13.86
N SER A 100 10.79 13.12 15.03
CA SER A 100 11.73 12.00 15.28
C SER A 100 11.39 10.71 14.56
N ASN A 101 10.16 10.59 14.06
CA ASN A 101 9.63 9.41 13.38
C ASN A 101 9.47 9.61 11.87
N LEU A 102 9.91 10.75 11.35
CA LEU A 102 9.86 11.01 9.91
C LEU A 102 10.89 10.15 9.17
N LEU A 103 10.48 9.61 8.03
CA LEU A 103 11.40 9.02 7.07
C LEU A 103 12.23 10.13 6.40
N LYS A 104 13.42 9.79 5.96
CA LYS A 104 14.26 10.69 5.16
C LYS A 104 13.63 11.00 3.81
N ASP A 105 14.13 12.03 3.15
CA ASP A 105 13.75 12.36 1.79
C ASP A 105 14.16 11.23 0.83
N TRP A 106 13.35 10.98 -0.18
CA TRP A 106 13.64 9.98 -1.20
C TRP A 106 14.37 10.60 -2.38
N ASN A 107 15.68 10.41 -2.42
CA ASN A 107 16.52 10.82 -3.55
C ASN A 107 16.52 9.71 -4.61
N LEU A 108 16.01 10.01 -5.81
CA LEU A 108 15.91 9.05 -6.91
C LEU A 108 17.27 8.69 -7.55
N ASN A 109 18.28 9.54 -7.39
CA ASN A 109 19.64 9.22 -7.85
C ASN A 109 20.30 8.15 -6.98
N ASP A 110 20.02 8.17 -5.66
CA ASP A 110 20.56 7.21 -4.71
C ASP A 110 19.68 5.95 -4.63
N TYR A 111 18.37 6.13 -4.70
CA TYR A 111 17.36 5.06 -4.56
C TYR A 111 16.34 5.14 -5.70
N PRO A 112 16.65 4.58 -6.88
CA PRO A 112 15.81 4.68 -8.07
C PRO A 112 14.40 4.09 -7.93
N ASN A 113 14.21 3.17 -7.00
CA ASN A 113 12.94 2.51 -6.76
C ASN A 113 12.63 2.35 -5.26
N GLU A 114 11.38 2.02 -4.96
CA GLU A 114 10.84 1.86 -3.61
C GLU A 114 11.61 0.86 -2.76
N GLY A 115 11.92 -0.31 -3.33
CA GLY A 115 12.65 -1.35 -2.59
C GLY A 115 14.04 -0.90 -2.15
N GLN A 116 14.78 -0.17 -3.00
CA GLN A 116 16.09 0.38 -2.63
C GLN A 116 15.98 1.49 -1.58
N PHE A 117 14.93 2.31 -1.67
CA PHE A 117 14.66 3.30 -0.64
C PHE A 117 14.33 2.63 0.70
N ASN A 118 13.47 1.62 0.71
CA ASN A 118 13.15 0.87 1.92
C ASN A 118 14.39 0.20 2.52
N GLU A 119 15.18 -0.51 1.70
CA GLU A 119 16.41 -1.19 2.12
C GLU A 119 17.45 -0.23 2.71
N SER A 120 17.48 1.02 2.28
CA SER A 120 18.42 2.02 2.79
C SER A 120 18.23 2.36 4.27
N HIS A 121 17.15 1.88 4.90
CA HIS A 121 16.89 2.08 6.33
C HIS A 121 17.38 0.94 7.22
N ILE A 122 18.04 -0.09 6.67
CA ILE A 122 18.42 -1.32 7.41
C ILE A 122 19.32 -1.06 8.62
N HIS A 123 20.06 0.05 8.62
CA HIS A 123 20.93 0.43 9.74
C HIS A 123 20.51 1.77 10.37
N GLU A 124 19.33 2.26 10.04
CA GLU A 124 18.86 3.49 10.64
C GLU A 124 18.20 3.26 12.00
N LYS A 125 18.38 4.24 12.87
CA LYS A 125 17.93 4.23 14.25
C LYS A 125 16.46 3.86 14.40
N GLY A 126 16.22 2.77 15.08
CA GLY A 126 14.88 2.26 15.40
C GLY A 126 14.15 1.56 14.26
N PHE A 127 14.74 1.46 13.06
CA PHE A 127 14.09 0.84 11.91
C PHE A 127 14.42 -0.65 11.77
N ILE A 128 13.44 -1.40 11.34
CA ILE A 128 13.53 -2.77 10.86
C ILE A 128 12.97 -2.78 9.44
N VAL A 129 13.76 -3.25 8.47
CA VAL A 129 13.31 -3.40 7.09
C VAL A 129 12.50 -4.68 6.96
N THR A 130 11.30 -4.56 6.40
CA THR A 130 10.34 -5.66 6.23
C THR A 130 9.73 -5.70 4.82
N ASP A 131 10.28 -4.91 3.90
CA ASP A 131 9.83 -4.82 2.51
C ASP A 131 9.74 -6.20 1.85
N ARG A 132 8.61 -6.52 1.25
CA ARG A 132 8.32 -7.81 0.61
C ARG A 132 8.54 -9.03 1.52
N THR A 133 8.34 -8.87 2.82
CA THR A 133 8.21 -9.99 3.75
C THR A 133 6.74 -10.22 4.09
N TYR A 134 6.37 -11.47 4.20
CA TYR A 134 4.97 -11.83 4.26
C TYR A 134 4.65 -12.66 5.51
N MET A 135 3.57 -12.28 6.14
CA MET A 135 2.89 -13.07 7.15
C MET A 135 1.65 -13.68 6.49
N ASN A 136 1.69 -14.99 6.18
CA ASN A 136 0.63 -15.71 5.44
C ASN A 136 0.16 -14.97 4.16
N ASN A 137 1.11 -14.63 3.29
CA ASN A 137 0.93 -13.90 2.02
C ASN A 137 0.46 -12.44 2.15
N ILE A 138 0.44 -11.88 3.35
CA ILE A 138 0.13 -10.47 3.59
C ILE A 138 1.42 -9.75 4.00
N GLU A 139 1.79 -8.73 3.27
CA GLU A 139 2.84 -7.79 3.63
C GLU A 139 2.33 -6.87 4.73
N VAL A 140 2.97 -6.95 5.90
CA VAL A 140 2.50 -6.20 7.09
C VAL A 140 2.94 -4.75 7.03
N ALA A 141 4.16 -4.50 6.56
CA ALA A 141 4.73 -3.16 6.37
C ALA A 141 5.96 -3.26 5.47
N ASP A 142 6.37 -2.13 4.87
CA ASP A 142 7.66 -2.00 4.20
C ASP A 142 8.78 -1.78 5.23
N LEU A 143 8.48 -0.99 6.27
CA LEU A 143 9.39 -0.68 7.38
C LEU A 143 8.61 -0.73 8.70
N ILE A 144 9.27 -1.19 9.76
CA ILE A 144 8.76 -1.06 11.13
C ILE A 144 9.72 -0.15 11.90
N LYS A 145 9.17 0.84 12.62
CA LYS A 145 9.95 1.64 13.56
C LYS A 145 9.44 1.43 14.97
N ILE A 146 10.35 1.05 15.86
CA ILE A 146 10.05 0.84 17.26
C ILE A 146 10.60 2.03 18.05
N THR A 147 9.69 2.72 18.74
CA THR A 147 10.03 3.82 19.66
C THR A 147 9.73 3.43 21.09
N ASN A 148 9.93 4.34 22.05
CA ASN A 148 9.57 4.08 23.44
C ASN A 148 8.09 3.78 23.62
N ASP A 149 7.23 4.55 22.95
CA ASP A 149 5.80 4.57 23.22
C ASP A 149 4.96 3.94 22.12
N GLU A 150 5.56 3.78 20.93
CA GLU A 150 4.81 3.43 19.73
C GLU A 150 5.58 2.49 18.80
N ILE A 151 4.84 1.66 18.08
CA ILE A 151 5.34 0.87 16.96
C ILE A 151 4.66 1.39 15.70
N LEU A 152 5.45 1.84 14.73
CA LEU A 152 5.00 2.41 13.47
C LEU A 152 5.23 1.42 12.33
N PHE A 153 4.18 1.13 11.58
CA PHE A 153 4.19 0.25 10.41
C PHE A 153 4.07 1.11 9.16
N TYR A 154 5.16 1.32 8.44
CA TYR A 154 5.22 2.19 7.28
C TYR A 154 4.91 1.41 6.01
N HIS A 155 4.03 1.97 5.20
CA HIS A 155 3.84 1.59 3.81
C HIS A 155 4.19 2.78 2.93
N VAL A 156 5.13 2.59 2.03
CA VAL A 156 5.74 3.65 1.23
C VAL A 156 5.31 3.54 -0.22
N LYS A 157 4.90 4.66 -0.83
CA LYS A 157 4.59 4.74 -2.26
C LYS A 157 5.10 6.03 -2.88
N LYS A 158 5.37 5.97 -4.17
CA LYS A 158 5.75 7.14 -4.96
C LYS A 158 4.48 7.88 -5.42
N GLY A 159 4.18 9.01 -4.78
CA GLY A 159 3.10 9.91 -5.21
C GLY A 159 1.69 9.56 -4.70
N LEU A 160 0.76 10.45 -5.02
CA LEU A 160 -0.67 10.36 -4.71
C LEU A 160 -1.46 9.98 -5.99
N GLY A 161 -1.33 8.76 -6.44
CA GLY A 161 -1.95 8.31 -7.69
C GLY A 161 -2.91 7.14 -7.51
N GLN A 162 -3.05 6.35 -8.56
CA GLN A 162 -3.87 5.13 -8.57
C GLN A 162 -3.35 4.10 -7.56
N ASP A 163 -2.07 4.12 -7.23
CA ASP A 163 -1.42 3.23 -6.26
C ASP A 163 -1.96 3.41 -4.84
N MET A 164 -2.59 4.56 -4.55
CA MET A 164 -3.29 4.83 -3.29
C MET A 164 -4.35 3.78 -2.97
N ARG A 165 -5.06 3.29 -3.99
CA ARG A 165 -6.07 2.24 -3.81
C ARG A 165 -5.44 0.93 -3.37
N VAL A 166 -4.33 0.55 -4.01
CA VAL A 166 -3.58 -0.67 -3.67
C VAL A 166 -3.04 -0.55 -2.25
N LEU A 167 -2.40 0.57 -1.95
CA LEU A 167 -1.84 0.84 -0.63
C LEU A 167 -2.91 0.85 0.48
N SER A 168 -4.07 1.45 0.22
CA SER A 168 -5.19 1.44 1.15
C SER A 168 -5.64 0.02 1.48
N SER A 169 -5.75 -0.83 0.46
CA SER A 169 -6.10 -2.24 0.65
C SER A 169 -5.01 -3.02 1.40
N GLN A 170 -3.74 -2.74 1.12
CA GLN A 170 -2.61 -3.33 1.83
C GLN A 170 -2.67 -2.99 3.32
N ILE A 171 -2.81 -1.70 3.67
CA ILE A 171 -2.87 -1.24 5.07
C ILE A 171 -4.06 -1.87 5.81
N ILE A 172 -5.25 -1.89 5.21
CA ILE A 172 -6.44 -2.48 5.84
C ILE A 172 -6.24 -3.98 6.09
N ASN A 173 -5.72 -4.70 5.12
CA ASN A 173 -5.48 -6.14 5.25
C ASN A 173 -4.35 -6.42 6.26
N ALA A 174 -3.25 -5.68 6.18
CA ALA A 174 -2.13 -5.79 7.12
C ALA A 174 -2.57 -5.54 8.56
N SER A 175 -3.35 -4.50 8.81
CA SER A 175 -3.83 -4.16 10.15
C SER A 175 -4.74 -5.24 10.74
N ARG A 176 -5.69 -5.74 9.97
CA ARG A 176 -6.61 -6.81 10.40
C ARG A 176 -5.85 -8.10 10.70
N TYR A 177 -4.90 -8.44 9.83
CA TYR A 177 -4.12 -9.65 9.97
C TYR A 177 -3.15 -9.58 11.14
N LEU A 178 -2.45 -8.44 11.30
CA LEU A 178 -1.57 -8.20 12.43
C LEU A 178 -2.32 -8.27 13.76
N LYS A 179 -3.53 -7.69 13.83
CA LYS A 179 -4.37 -7.81 15.02
C LYS A 179 -4.67 -9.27 15.34
N SER A 180 -5.12 -10.04 14.35
CA SER A 180 -5.38 -11.48 14.53
C SER A 180 -4.14 -12.25 14.97
N ALA A 181 -2.96 -11.95 14.40
CA ALA A 181 -1.70 -12.61 14.75
C ALA A 181 -1.21 -12.26 16.16
N ILE A 182 -1.46 -11.03 16.63
CA ILE A 182 -1.15 -10.62 18.01
C ILE A 182 -2.04 -11.37 19.02
N ASP A 183 -3.30 -11.61 18.66
CA ASP A 183 -4.27 -12.31 19.51
C ASP A 183 -4.11 -13.84 19.48
N GLU A 184 -3.31 -14.36 18.56
CA GLU A 184 -3.06 -15.79 18.40
C GLU A 184 -2.28 -16.37 19.59
N LEU A 185 -2.78 -17.47 20.18
CA LEU A 185 -2.24 -18.05 21.41
C LEU A 185 -0.81 -18.61 21.27
N ASN A 186 -0.54 -19.29 20.15
CA ASN A 186 0.75 -19.94 19.88
C ASN A 186 1.74 -19.08 19.08
N HIS A 187 1.29 -17.91 18.63
CA HIS A 187 2.09 -16.93 17.87
C HIS A 187 2.72 -17.43 16.56
N GLU A 188 2.17 -18.49 15.97
CA GLU A 188 2.71 -19.09 14.75
C GLU A 188 2.81 -18.10 13.58
N SER A 189 1.83 -17.22 13.45
CA SER A 189 1.85 -16.18 12.41
C SER A 189 2.98 -15.17 12.61
N LEU A 190 3.23 -14.74 13.85
CA LEU A 190 4.31 -13.82 14.18
C LEU A 190 5.70 -14.47 14.03
N LYS A 191 5.84 -15.76 14.38
CA LYS A 191 7.06 -16.53 14.16
C LYS A 191 7.39 -16.65 12.68
N LYS A 192 6.40 -16.99 11.85
CA LYS A 192 6.57 -17.05 10.40
C LYS A 192 6.99 -15.68 9.83
N TYR A 193 6.42 -14.61 10.37
CA TYR A 193 6.78 -13.26 9.95
C TYR A 193 8.22 -12.93 10.31
N TYR A 194 8.65 -13.17 11.56
CA TYR A 194 10.03 -13.01 11.98
C TYR A 194 11.00 -13.79 11.06
N ASN A 195 10.73 -15.08 10.83
CA ASN A 195 11.55 -15.93 9.98
C ASN A 195 11.61 -15.43 8.52
N SER A 196 10.53 -14.85 8.01
CA SER A 196 10.51 -14.21 6.69
C SER A 196 11.41 -12.99 6.62
N ILE A 197 11.44 -12.17 7.69
CA ILE A 197 12.26 -10.97 7.79
C ILE A 197 13.75 -11.34 7.85
N ILE A 198 14.16 -12.23 8.76
CA ILE A 198 15.58 -12.59 8.93
C ILE A 198 16.13 -13.24 7.67
N LYS A 199 15.37 -14.11 7.04
CA LYS A 199 15.78 -14.78 5.80
C LYS A 199 16.02 -13.80 4.67
N LYS A 200 15.22 -12.73 4.60
CA LYS A 200 15.30 -11.81 3.47
C LYS A 200 16.29 -10.68 3.68
N HIS A 201 16.34 -10.09 4.84
CA HIS A 201 17.05 -8.84 5.09
C HIS A 201 18.26 -9.01 6.03
N TYR A 202 18.35 -10.11 6.78
CA TYR A 202 19.35 -10.29 7.84
C TYR A 202 20.13 -11.59 7.72
N ASN A 203 20.15 -12.25 6.55
CA ASN A 203 20.95 -13.44 6.23
C ASN A 203 20.79 -14.59 7.25
N ASP A 204 19.58 -14.86 7.70
CA ASP A 204 19.23 -15.88 8.70
C ASP A 204 19.81 -15.65 10.11
N ASP A 205 20.34 -14.45 10.36
CA ASP A 205 20.78 -14.02 11.69
C ASP A 205 19.62 -13.37 12.47
N LEU A 206 19.95 -12.70 13.56
CA LEU A 206 18.96 -11.90 14.31
C LEU A 206 18.60 -10.63 13.55
N ILE A 207 17.39 -10.10 13.80
CA ILE A 207 17.05 -8.77 13.35
C ILE A 207 17.97 -7.78 14.07
N LEU A 208 18.92 -7.23 13.31
CA LEU A 208 19.83 -6.21 13.81
C LEU A 208 19.23 -4.83 13.60
N GLY A 209 19.37 -3.97 14.56
CA GLY A 209 18.88 -2.60 14.49
C GLY A 209 19.66 -1.68 15.42
N VAL A 210 19.22 -0.43 15.44
CA VAL A 210 19.70 0.58 16.38
C VAL A 210 18.48 1.08 17.13
N ASP A 211 18.51 1.04 18.47
CA ASP A 211 17.40 1.54 19.25
C ASP A 211 17.24 3.06 19.13
N TYR A 212 16.18 3.59 19.75
CA TYR A 212 15.91 5.04 19.70
C TYR A 212 16.96 5.88 20.46
N GLU A 213 17.79 5.27 21.33
CA GLU A 213 18.90 5.94 22.02
C GLU A 213 20.18 5.92 21.18
N GLY A 214 20.26 5.04 20.18
CA GLY A 214 21.41 4.90 19.31
C GLY A 214 22.30 3.68 19.64
N ASN A 215 21.82 2.78 20.53
CA ASN A 215 22.52 1.56 20.87
C ASN A 215 22.20 0.47 19.84
N ASN A 216 23.21 -0.34 19.49
CA ASN A 216 22.96 -1.53 18.69
C ASN A 216 22.09 -2.51 19.49
N ILE A 217 21.01 -2.95 18.87
CA ILE A 217 20.11 -3.97 19.41
C ILE A 217 19.99 -5.12 18.43
N SER A 218 19.68 -6.27 18.96
CA SER A 218 19.26 -7.43 18.19
C SER A 218 17.97 -7.98 18.77
N TYR A 219 17.06 -8.40 17.91
CA TYR A 219 15.84 -9.06 18.34
C TYR A 219 15.88 -10.54 18.01
N THR A 220 15.82 -11.38 19.04
CA THR A 220 15.44 -12.79 18.89
C THR A 220 13.95 -12.89 18.47
N GLU A 221 13.51 -14.07 18.03
CA GLU A 221 12.10 -14.31 17.71
C GLU A 221 11.18 -13.94 18.89
N GLU A 222 11.56 -14.34 20.08
CA GLU A 222 10.75 -14.11 21.29
C GLU A 222 10.67 -12.64 21.65
N GLU A 223 11.79 -11.91 21.57
CA GLU A 223 11.83 -10.46 21.83
C GLU A 223 11.03 -9.68 20.79
N PHE A 224 11.14 -10.01 19.51
CA PHE A 224 10.37 -9.39 18.45
C PHE A 224 8.86 -9.59 18.67
N ILE A 225 8.44 -10.81 18.96
CA ILE A 225 7.04 -11.13 19.28
C ILE A 225 6.59 -10.39 20.52
N SER A 226 7.40 -10.36 21.56
CA SER A 226 7.10 -9.63 22.81
C SER A 226 6.89 -8.14 22.56
N VAL A 227 7.74 -7.52 21.72
CA VAL A 227 7.60 -6.11 21.34
C VAL A 227 6.30 -5.88 20.57
N LEU A 228 5.98 -6.70 19.57
CA LEU A 228 4.74 -6.57 18.82
C LEU A 228 3.48 -6.75 19.68
N LYS A 229 3.55 -7.58 20.70
CA LYS A 229 2.47 -7.81 21.67
C LYS A 229 2.42 -6.82 22.83
N SER A 230 3.44 -5.98 22.97
CA SER A 230 3.51 -4.99 24.05
C SER A 230 2.32 -4.03 24.02
N THR A 231 2.13 -3.33 25.14
CA THR A 231 1.09 -2.29 25.29
C THR A 231 1.40 -0.99 24.55
N LYS A 232 2.55 -0.93 23.86
CA LYS A 232 2.88 0.23 23.02
C LYS A 232 1.78 0.50 22.02
N LYS A 233 1.51 1.77 21.78
CA LYS A 233 0.63 2.21 20.72
C LYS A 233 1.11 1.65 19.39
N LYS A 234 0.20 1.26 18.51
CA LYS A 234 0.52 0.75 17.18
C LYS A 234 -0.18 1.58 16.15
N SER A 235 0.58 2.10 15.18
CA SER A 235 0.05 2.94 14.12
C SER A 235 0.56 2.50 12.76
N PHE A 236 -0.33 2.48 11.78
CA PHE A 236 0.05 2.34 10.39
C PHE A 236 0.33 3.72 9.81
N VAL A 237 1.39 3.84 9.05
CA VAL A 237 1.81 5.10 8.43
C VAL A 237 1.71 4.96 6.92
N PHE A 238 0.81 5.73 6.36
CA PHE A 238 0.69 5.88 4.93
C PHE A 238 1.72 6.90 4.45
N VAL A 239 2.75 6.47 3.74
CA VAL A 239 3.82 7.35 3.25
C VAL A 239 3.71 7.52 1.75
N TYR A 240 3.77 8.76 1.29
CA TYR A 240 3.91 9.07 -0.12
C TYR A 240 5.02 10.10 -0.37
N ALA A 241 5.75 9.90 -1.48
CA ALA A 241 6.80 10.82 -1.90
C ALA A 241 6.25 11.83 -2.91
N SER A 242 6.50 13.11 -2.69
CA SER A 242 6.02 14.19 -3.55
C SER A 242 6.95 15.41 -3.51
N ASN A 243 7.00 16.16 -4.61
CA ASN A 243 7.71 17.43 -4.72
C ASN A 243 6.82 18.65 -4.41
N SER A 244 5.62 18.41 -3.88
CA SER A 244 4.65 19.46 -3.61
C SER A 244 5.08 20.35 -2.43
N ASN A 245 4.91 21.66 -2.57
CA ASN A 245 5.09 22.63 -1.48
C ASN A 245 3.78 22.90 -0.71
N LEU A 246 2.68 22.22 -1.06
CA LEU A 246 1.40 22.37 -0.39
C LEU A 246 1.42 21.66 0.97
N THR A 247 0.48 21.98 1.84
CA THR A 247 0.23 21.15 3.03
C THR A 247 -0.29 19.79 2.59
N ILE A 248 -0.10 18.74 3.40
CA ILE A 248 -0.61 17.38 3.11
C ILE A 248 -2.11 17.43 2.78
N ASN A 249 -2.90 18.15 3.59
CA ASN A 249 -4.32 18.29 3.34
C ASN A 249 -4.61 18.97 2.00
N SER A 250 -3.92 20.09 1.70
CA SER A 250 -4.12 20.79 0.44
C SER A 250 -3.72 19.96 -0.76
N GLU A 251 -2.68 19.17 -0.66
CA GLU A 251 -2.23 18.27 -1.71
C GLU A 251 -3.22 17.12 -1.95
N ILE A 252 -3.69 16.47 -0.90
CA ILE A 252 -4.71 15.43 -0.98
C ILE A 252 -6.02 16.00 -1.55
N MET A 253 -6.44 17.18 -1.08
CA MET A 253 -7.64 17.85 -1.57
C MET A 253 -7.51 18.26 -3.04
N GLY A 254 -6.33 18.73 -3.45
CA GLY A 254 -6.04 19.15 -4.82
C GLY A 254 -5.79 18.00 -5.79
N THR A 255 -5.62 16.76 -5.32
CA THR A 255 -5.43 15.64 -6.24
C THR A 255 -6.65 15.44 -7.14
N ASN A 256 -6.40 15.25 -8.43
CA ASN A 256 -7.45 14.95 -9.41
C ASN A 256 -7.98 13.50 -9.27
N SER A 257 -7.26 12.64 -8.59
CA SER A 257 -7.68 11.25 -8.39
C SER A 257 -8.69 11.12 -7.26
N ARG A 258 -9.95 11.01 -7.63
CA ARG A 258 -11.07 10.79 -6.71
C ARG A 258 -11.03 9.40 -6.09
N ILE A 259 -10.55 8.42 -6.85
CA ILE A 259 -10.32 7.06 -6.34
C ILE A 259 -9.33 7.10 -5.20
N ALA A 260 -8.25 7.88 -5.32
CA ALA A 260 -7.28 8.06 -4.24
C ALA A 260 -7.92 8.66 -2.98
N LYS A 261 -8.72 9.72 -3.14
CA LYS A 261 -9.46 10.33 -2.01
C LYS A 261 -10.41 9.34 -1.34
N LEU A 262 -11.23 8.65 -2.13
CA LEU A 262 -12.15 7.64 -1.61
C LEU A 262 -11.43 6.49 -0.91
N ALA A 263 -10.35 5.99 -1.51
CA ALA A 263 -9.54 4.93 -0.92
C ALA A 263 -9.01 5.33 0.46
N LEU A 264 -8.48 6.55 0.58
CA LEU A 264 -7.98 7.07 1.86
C LEU A 264 -9.12 7.24 2.89
N LEU A 265 -10.28 7.76 2.48
CA LEU A 265 -11.46 7.85 3.35
C LEU A 265 -11.91 6.48 3.88
N TYR A 266 -11.94 5.47 3.01
CA TYR A 266 -12.27 4.10 3.41
C TYR A 266 -11.22 3.52 4.36
N THR A 267 -9.94 3.78 4.09
CA THR A 267 -8.86 3.32 4.98
C THR A 267 -9.03 3.92 6.38
N LEU A 268 -9.21 5.23 6.47
CA LEU A 268 -9.44 5.91 7.75
C LEU A 268 -10.66 5.36 8.51
N ARG A 269 -11.75 5.09 7.79
CA ARG A 269 -12.96 4.50 8.38
C ARG A 269 -12.71 3.08 8.89
N ASP A 270 -12.04 2.26 8.10
CA ASP A 270 -11.85 0.84 8.40
C ASP A 270 -10.79 0.64 9.46
N MET A 271 -9.77 1.49 9.53
CA MET A 271 -8.75 1.49 10.58
C MET A 271 -9.34 1.74 11.98
N LYS A 272 -10.40 2.54 12.08
CA LYS A 272 -11.13 2.73 13.35
C LYS A 272 -11.68 1.43 13.97
N ARG A 273 -11.74 0.34 13.18
CA ARG A 273 -12.24 -0.98 13.62
C ARG A 273 -11.12 -1.92 14.05
N THR A 274 -9.87 -1.51 13.91
CA THR A 274 -8.70 -2.39 14.14
C THR A 274 -7.92 -2.06 15.41
N ASP A 275 -8.30 -1.09 16.21
CA ASP A 275 -7.55 -0.57 17.36
C ASP A 275 -6.17 0.03 16.99
N PHE A 276 -5.87 0.12 15.70
CA PHE A 276 -4.67 0.78 15.19
C PHE A 276 -5.01 2.18 14.65
N GLU A 277 -4.09 3.10 14.86
CA GLU A 277 -4.22 4.44 14.30
C GLU A 277 -3.67 4.48 12.87
N LEU A 278 -4.25 5.31 12.01
CA LEU A 278 -3.69 5.64 10.71
C LEU A 278 -3.07 7.03 10.75
N LYS A 279 -1.80 7.11 10.39
CA LYS A 279 -1.05 8.36 10.20
C LYS A 279 -0.70 8.55 8.73
N ILE A 280 -0.50 9.77 8.31
CA ILE A 280 -0.07 10.10 6.95
C ILE A 280 1.21 10.90 7.02
N GLN A 281 2.18 10.48 6.22
CA GLN A 281 3.46 11.19 6.06
C GLN A 281 3.70 11.47 4.58
N ARG A 282 4.11 12.71 4.30
CA ARG A 282 4.73 13.05 3.02
C ARG A 282 6.25 13.12 3.22
N ILE A 283 7.00 12.57 2.29
CA ILE A 283 8.44 12.74 2.16
C ILE A 283 8.75 13.48 0.86
N ASN A 284 9.83 14.26 0.83
CA ASN A 284 10.21 14.93 -0.39
C ASN A 284 10.80 13.93 -1.39
N LEU A 285 10.39 14.08 -2.64
CA LEU A 285 10.98 13.36 -3.75
C LEU A 285 12.06 14.26 -4.37
N VAL A 286 13.31 13.84 -4.27
CA VAL A 286 14.48 14.56 -4.79
C VAL A 286 14.99 13.85 -6.03
N ASN A 287 15.26 14.63 -7.10
CA ASN A 287 15.80 14.12 -8.39
C ASN A 287 17.30 14.31 -8.45
#